data_11e579702458260687cb529fe97a1819
#
_entry.id   11e579702458260687cb529fe97a1819
#
_cell.length_a   1.000
_cell.length_b   1.000
_cell.length_c   1.000
_cell.angle_alpha   90.00
_cell.angle_beta   90.00
_cell.angle_gamma   90.00
#
_symmetry.space_group_name_H-M   'P 1'
#
loop_
_entity.id
_entity.type
_entity.pdbx_description
1 polymer ?
#
loop_
_entity_poly.entity_id
_entity_poly.type
_entity_poly.pdbx_seq_one_letter_code
_entity_poly.pdbx_strand_id
1 'polypeptide(L)'
;MASIMSRRVFLKCAGAAALAVTASGIFAGCSEEGGGSGGTVYGVNETVQINGVNVKLLGYQQGFASEITGNYADETLIAVCFGLDNQSDKAIQMGNTAQNKLDDVWEAIKNNDFGALGKSDFVVVAKDKKLGHAAIGYKMTSAGIGGILGAGILGKLEPQKSSCIKVFTRVPSDWEQIGIQYTPYFAPNETRNFVLNRTNKIE
;
A
#
# COMPACT_ATOMS: atom_id res chain seq x y z
N MET A 1 15.88 7.60 14.65
CA MET A 1 16.81 6.91 13.74
C MET A 1 15.98 6.10 12.77
N ALA A 2 15.97 6.48 11.50
CA ALA A 2 15.19 5.76 10.49
C ALA A 2 15.87 4.40 10.21
N SER A 3 15.14 3.31 10.45
CA SER A 3 15.63 1.97 10.14
C SER A 3 15.80 1.81 8.63
N ILE A 4 17.02 1.55 8.20
CA ILE A 4 17.44 1.47 6.80
C ILE A 4 17.03 0.10 6.26
N MET A 5 15.94 0.03 5.52
CA MET A 5 15.59 -1.16 4.74
C MET A 5 16.49 -1.26 3.51
N SER A 6 17.58 -2.02 3.62
CA SER A 6 18.46 -2.31 2.48
C SER A 6 17.85 -3.41 1.59
N ARG A 7 18.29 -3.47 0.32
CA ARG A 7 17.96 -4.54 -0.63
C ARG A 7 18.16 -5.96 -0.04
N ARG A 8 19.14 -6.09 0.86
CA ARG A 8 19.44 -7.34 1.58
C ARG A 8 18.35 -7.72 2.59
N VAL A 9 17.64 -6.74 3.16
CA VAL A 9 16.51 -7.00 4.07
C VAL A 9 15.30 -7.47 3.28
N PHE A 10 15.03 -6.89 2.10
CA PHE A 10 13.97 -7.35 1.22
C PHE A 10 14.15 -8.83 0.82
N LEU A 11 15.39 -9.24 0.50
CA LEU A 11 15.72 -10.60 0.10
C LEU A 11 15.79 -11.61 1.27
N LYS A 12 16.20 -11.18 2.46
CA LYS A 12 16.32 -12.09 3.62
C LYS A 12 15.00 -12.48 4.28
N CYS A 13 13.93 -11.73 4.02
CA CYS A 13 12.58 -12.06 4.49
C CYS A 13 11.83 -13.05 3.58
N ALA A 14 12.49 -13.70 2.62
CA ALA A 14 11.90 -14.63 1.66
C ALA A 14 11.69 -16.06 2.21
N GLY A 15 11.67 -16.24 3.52
CA GLY A 15 11.53 -17.54 4.13
C GLY A 15 10.71 -17.51 5.40
N ALA A 16 9.40 -17.44 5.30
CA ALA A 16 8.52 -17.79 6.41
C ALA A 16 7.20 -18.34 5.87
N ALA A 17 6.82 -19.49 6.43
CA ALA A 17 5.68 -20.31 6.06
C ALA A 17 4.37 -19.51 5.96
N ALA A 18 3.62 -19.77 4.89
CA ALA A 18 2.25 -19.31 4.71
C ALA A 18 1.37 -19.79 5.87
N LEU A 19 1.14 -18.94 6.85
CA LEU A 19 -0.01 -19.08 7.73
C LEU A 19 -1.21 -18.54 6.96
N ALA A 20 -2.00 -19.43 6.39
CA ALA A 20 -3.28 -19.10 5.81
C ALA A 20 -4.19 -18.52 6.91
N VAL A 21 -4.13 -17.21 7.08
CA VAL A 21 -5.09 -16.50 7.93
C VAL A 21 -6.40 -16.47 7.16
N THR A 22 -7.39 -17.20 7.63
CA THR A 22 -8.76 -17.15 7.11
C THR A 22 -9.40 -15.82 7.53
N ALA A 23 -9.03 -14.75 6.85
CA ALA A 23 -9.64 -13.42 7.00
C ALA A 23 -10.87 -13.27 6.09
N SER A 24 -11.70 -14.32 6.02
CA SER A 24 -12.88 -14.38 5.15
C SER A 24 -13.96 -13.33 5.46
N GLY A 25 -13.91 -12.69 6.63
CA GLY A 25 -14.85 -11.64 7.00
C GLY A 25 -14.52 -10.23 6.49
N ILE A 26 -13.24 -9.90 6.34
CA ILE A 26 -12.82 -8.50 6.06
C ILE A 26 -13.17 -8.05 4.64
N PHE A 27 -13.28 -8.98 3.70
CA PHE A 27 -13.57 -8.68 2.30
C PHE A 27 -15.03 -8.95 1.89
N ALA A 28 -15.89 -9.40 2.82
CA ALA A 28 -17.28 -9.71 2.53
C ALA A 28 -18.11 -8.50 2.03
N GLY A 29 -17.70 -7.28 2.38
CA GLY A 29 -18.35 -6.04 1.94
C GLY A 29 -17.84 -5.45 0.61
N CYS A 30 -16.87 -6.08 -0.06
CA CYS A 30 -16.28 -5.58 -1.30
C CYS A 30 -16.90 -6.15 -2.59
N SER A 31 -17.96 -6.94 -2.49
CA SER A 31 -18.63 -7.53 -3.65
C SER A 31 -19.75 -6.63 -4.17
N GLU A 32 -19.40 -5.56 -4.89
CA GLU A 32 -20.29 -5.03 -5.92
C GLU A 32 -19.72 -5.46 -7.28
N GLU A 33 -20.46 -6.38 -7.93
CA GLU A 33 -20.32 -6.87 -9.30
C GLU A 33 -18.96 -7.46 -9.71
N GLY A 34 -18.83 -8.78 -9.59
CA GLY A 34 -17.81 -9.56 -10.28
C GLY A 34 -17.19 -10.66 -9.45
N GLY A 35 -17.85 -11.82 -9.37
CA GLY A 35 -17.22 -13.10 -9.05
C GLY A 35 -16.46 -13.18 -7.73
N GLY A 36 -17.18 -13.38 -6.63
CA GLY A 36 -16.56 -13.69 -5.34
C GLY A 36 -15.85 -15.05 -5.36
N SER A 37 -14.62 -15.08 -5.77
CA SER A 37 -13.69 -16.14 -5.44
C SER A 37 -13.03 -15.73 -4.11
N GLY A 38 -13.13 -16.54 -3.07
CA GLY A 38 -12.38 -16.41 -1.83
C GLY A 38 -10.88 -16.54 -2.13
N GLY A 39 -10.29 -15.46 -2.67
CA GLY A 39 -8.89 -15.43 -3.06
C GLY A 39 -7.99 -15.53 -1.84
N THR A 40 -6.78 -16.04 -2.04
CA THR A 40 -5.74 -16.08 -1.01
C THR A 40 -5.53 -14.70 -0.41
N VAL A 41 -5.50 -14.61 0.90
CA VAL A 41 -5.19 -13.39 1.66
C VAL A 41 -3.75 -13.48 2.14
N TYR A 42 -2.96 -12.45 1.84
CA TYR A 42 -1.54 -12.40 2.18
C TYR A 42 -1.32 -11.53 3.43
N GLY A 43 -0.46 -12.00 4.31
CA GLY A 43 -0.03 -11.28 5.50
C GLY A 43 1.17 -10.37 5.26
N VAL A 44 1.63 -9.74 6.34
CA VAL A 44 2.86 -8.92 6.32
C VAL A 44 4.08 -9.80 6.06
N ASN A 45 4.98 -9.32 5.21
CA ASN A 45 6.21 -9.98 4.74
C ASN A 45 6.00 -11.20 3.83
N GLU A 46 4.78 -11.56 3.48
CA GLU A 46 4.53 -12.52 2.42
C GLU A 46 4.74 -11.87 1.04
N THR A 47 5.44 -12.59 0.16
CA THR A 47 5.71 -12.11 -1.19
C THR A 47 4.74 -12.76 -2.16
N VAL A 48 4.07 -11.96 -2.96
CA VAL A 48 3.25 -12.42 -4.08
C VAL A 48 3.81 -11.88 -5.38
N GLN A 49 3.89 -12.73 -6.40
CA GLN A 49 4.30 -12.30 -7.73
C GLN A 49 3.08 -11.91 -8.56
N ILE A 50 3.15 -10.74 -9.17
CA ILE A 50 2.13 -10.22 -10.08
C ILE A 50 2.85 -9.77 -11.35
N ASN A 51 2.61 -10.44 -12.48
CA ASN A 51 3.16 -10.11 -13.79
C ASN A 51 4.67 -9.75 -13.77
N GLY A 52 5.49 -10.58 -13.11
CA GLY A 52 6.95 -10.39 -13.00
C GLY A 52 7.39 -9.38 -11.95
N VAL A 53 6.47 -8.85 -11.14
CA VAL A 53 6.77 -7.96 -10.01
C VAL A 53 6.51 -8.69 -8.70
N ASN A 54 7.49 -8.72 -7.83
CA ASN A 54 7.30 -9.18 -6.46
C ASN A 54 6.68 -8.06 -5.63
N VAL A 55 5.52 -8.33 -5.06
CA VAL A 55 4.79 -7.40 -4.18
C VAL A 55 4.77 -7.96 -2.77
N LYS A 56 5.01 -7.11 -1.79
CA LYS A 56 5.05 -7.48 -0.37
C LYS A 56 4.43 -6.37 0.47
N LEU A 57 3.49 -6.73 1.35
CA LEU A 57 3.03 -5.85 2.42
C LEU A 57 4.11 -5.81 3.51
N LEU A 58 4.65 -4.63 3.81
CA LEU A 58 5.76 -4.47 4.77
C LEU A 58 5.28 -4.13 6.18
N GLY A 59 4.10 -3.55 6.31
CA GLY A 59 3.56 -3.04 7.56
C GLY A 59 3.03 -1.62 7.40
N TYR A 60 2.95 -0.85 8.49
CA TYR A 60 2.50 0.54 8.43
C TYR A 60 3.35 1.48 9.29
N GLN A 61 3.33 2.74 8.94
CA GLN A 61 3.92 3.84 9.69
C GLN A 61 2.83 4.76 10.23
N GLN A 62 3.10 5.42 11.36
CA GLN A 62 2.26 6.47 11.94
C GLN A 62 3.15 7.50 12.65
N GLY A 63 2.56 8.55 13.19
CA GLY A 63 3.33 9.60 13.88
C GLY A 63 3.85 10.65 12.91
N PHE A 64 3.03 10.99 11.91
CA PHE A 64 3.33 12.07 10.97
C PHE A 64 3.20 13.44 11.64
N ALA A 65 3.84 14.44 11.05
CA ALA A 65 3.77 15.82 11.53
C ALA A 65 2.32 16.34 11.55
N SER A 66 2.04 17.26 12.47
CA SER A 66 0.68 17.79 12.70
C SER A 66 0.10 18.45 11.44
N GLU A 67 0.95 19.03 10.60
CA GLU A 67 0.56 19.64 9.33
C GLU A 67 -0.07 18.65 8.35
N ILE A 68 0.25 17.36 8.51
CA ILE A 68 -0.27 16.28 7.66
C ILE A 68 -1.41 15.54 8.37
N THR A 69 -1.32 15.39 9.69
CA THR A 69 -2.31 14.60 10.44
C THR A 69 -3.67 15.28 10.54
N GLY A 70 -3.74 16.60 10.50
CA GLY A 70 -4.99 17.32 10.75
C GLY A 70 -5.53 17.07 12.17
N ASN A 71 -6.74 17.54 12.45
CA ASN A 71 -7.37 17.50 13.78
C ASN A 71 -8.57 16.51 13.77
N TYR A 72 -8.28 15.22 13.82
CA TYR A 72 -9.29 14.16 13.81
C TYR A 72 -9.14 13.31 15.09
N ALA A 73 -9.99 13.58 16.10
CA ALA A 73 -9.85 12.99 17.43
C ALA A 73 -10.04 11.47 17.48
N ASP A 74 -10.94 10.95 16.65
CA ASP A 74 -11.32 9.52 16.66
C ASP A 74 -10.65 8.70 15.56
N GLU A 75 -9.73 9.31 14.81
CA GLU A 75 -9.04 8.68 13.70
C GLU A 75 -7.52 8.86 13.82
N THR A 76 -6.80 7.89 13.28
CA THR A 76 -5.35 7.90 13.19
C THR A 76 -4.93 7.83 11.73
N LEU A 77 -4.07 8.76 11.30
CA LEU A 77 -3.42 8.68 10.00
C LEU A 77 -2.33 7.61 10.04
N ILE A 78 -2.42 6.66 9.13
CA ILE A 78 -1.38 5.65 8.90
C ILE A 78 -0.94 5.67 7.43
N ALA A 79 0.27 5.23 7.18
CA ALA A 79 0.76 4.91 5.83
C ALA A 79 1.06 3.42 5.76
N VAL A 80 0.25 2.66 5.02
CA VAL A 80 0.51 1.26 4.73
C VAL A 80 1.61 1.17 3.69
N CYS A 81 2.64 0.38 3.94
CA CYS A 81 3.84 0.29 3.12
C CYS A 81 3.88 -1.01 2.33
N PHE A 82 3.95 -0.90 1.00
CA PHE A 82 4.15 -2.00 0.07
C PHE A 82 5.54 -1.90 -0.55
N GLY A 83 6.32 -2.98 -0.48
CA GLY A 83 7.53 -3.13 -1.28
C GLY A 83 7.20 -3.75 -2.64
N LEU A 84 7.76 -3.19 -3.69
CA LEU A 84 7.69 -3.71 -5.05
C LEU A 84 9.10 -3.95 -5.57
N ASP A 85 9.32 -5.10 -6.20
CA ASP A 85 10.59 -5.45 -6.80
C ASP A 85 10.35 -5.97 -8.22
N ASN A 86 10.70 -5.17 -9.21
CA ASN A 86 10.49 -5.49 -10.62
C ASN A 86 11.56 -6.47 -11.09
N GLN A 87 11.17 -7.73 -11.23
CA GLN A 87 12.04 -8.81 -11.72
C GLN A 87 11.99 -8.95 -13.25
N SER A 88 11.14 -8.16 -13.91
CA SER A 88 11.03 -8.19 -15.38
C SER A 88 12.15 -7.38 -16.03
N ASP A 89 12.27 -7.54 -17.36
CA ASP A 89 13.20 -6.80 -18.23
C ASP A 89 12.63 -5.47 -18.73
N LYS A 90 11.41 -5.10 -18.31
CA LYS A 90 10.69 -3.90 -18.74
C LYS A 90 10.39 -2.97 -17.58
N ALA A 91 10.42 -1.67 -17.85
CA ALA A 91 9.88 -0.70 -16.91
C ALA A 91 8.37 -0.85 -16.79
N ILE A 92 7.85 -0.81 -15.56
CA ILE A 92 6.42 -0.88 -15.28
C ILE A 92 5.90 0.48 -14.82
N GLN A 93 4.66 0.79 -15.17
CA GLN A 93 3.92 1.91 -14.60
C GLN A 93 3.25 1.42 -13.33
N MET A 94 3.64 1.96 -12.16
CA MET A 94 3.17 1.46 -10.86
C MET A 94 1.74 1.86 -10.52
N GLY A 95 1.20 2.86 -11.18
CA GLY A 95 -0.16 3.31 -10.97
C GLY A 95 -0.60 4.26 -12.07
N ASN A 96 -1.87 4.63 -12.05
CA ASN A 96 -2.36 5.66 -12.96
C ASN A 96 -1.51 6.92 -12.73
N THR A 97 -0.92 7.44 -13.79
CA THR A 97 -0.24 8.76 -13.79
C THR A 97 -1.26 9.88 -13.63
N ALA A 98 -2.27 9.66 -12.79
CA ALA A 98 -3.28 10.63 -12.54
C ALA A 98 -2.63 11.99 -12.32
N GLN A 99 -3.20 12.96 -12.93
CA GLN A 99 -2.81 14.35 -13.09
C GLN A 99 -2.70 15.12 -11.76
N ASN A 100 -2.81 14.44 -10.63
CA ASN A 100 -2.75 15.04 -9.32
C ASN A 100 -1.33 15.53 -9.03
N LYS A 101 -1.22 16.78 -8.69
CA LYS A 101 0.01 17.33 -8.16
C LYS A 101 0.24 16.78 -6.75
N LEU A 102 1.48 16.71 -6.33
CA LEU A 102 1.82 16.22 -5.00
C LEU A 102 1.14 17.03 -3.89
N ASP A 103 1.06 18.34 -4.07
CA ASP A 103 0.42 19.25 -3.12
C ASP A 103 -1.08 18.94 -2.96
N ASP A 104 -1.78 18.64 -4.06
CA ASP A 104 -3.20 18.25 -4.03
C ASP A 104 -3.41 16.96 -3.22
N VAL A 105 -2.44 16.03 -3.31
CA VAL A 105 -2.47 14.78 -2.54
C VAL A 105 -2.27 15.03 -1.07
N TRP A 106 -1.31 15.90 -0.70
CA TRP A 106 -1.09 16.26 0.70
C TRP A 106 -2.28 17.00 1.30
N GLU A 107 -2.92 17.90 0.56
CA GLU A 107 -4.15 18.55 0.99
C GLU A 107 -5.31 17.55 1.16
N ALA A 108 -5.47 16.60 0.23
CA ALA A 108 -6.47 15.54 0.36
C ALA A 108 -6.24 14.66 1.62
N ILE A 109 -4.99 14.30 1.90
CA ILE A 109 -4.62 13.54 3.11
C ILE A 109 -4.96 14.36 4.37
N LYS A 110 -4.57 15.62 4.40
CA LYS A 110 -4.78 16.52 5.53
C LYS A 110 -6.26 16.76 5.81
N ASN A 111 -7.03 16.99 4.76
CA ASN A 111 -8.45 17.33 4.87
C ASN A 111 -9.37 16.10 4.85
N ASN A 112 -8.82 14.89 4.79
CA ASN A 112 -9.58 13.63 4.64
C ASN A 112 -10.52 13.63 3.42
N ASP A 113 -10.13 14.32 2.35
CA ASP A 113 -10.89 14.45 1.10
C ASP A 113 -10.18 13.73 -0.05
N PHE A 114 -10.33 12.43 -0.07
CA PHE A 114 -9.71 11.58 -1.09
C PHE A 114 -10.52 11.48 -2.38
N GLY A 115 -11.76 11.97 -2.39
CA GLY A 115 -12.67 11.84 -3.53
C GLY A 115 -12.16 12.52 -4.81
N ALA A 116 -11.42 13.61 -4.65
CA ALA A 116 -10.84 14.37 -5.78
C ALA A 116 -9.65 13.67 -6.47
N LEU A 117 -9.08 12.62 -5.85
CA LEU A 117 -7.85 11.97 -6.34
C LEU A 117 -8.09 10.94 -7.45
N GLY A 118 -9.34 10.67 -7.81
CA GLY A 118 -9.69 9.73 -8.87
C GLY A 118 -9.57 8.25 -8.46
N LYS A 119 -9.53 7.35 -9.46
CA LYS A 119 -9.43 5.90 -9.20
C LYS A 119 -8.08 5.54 -8.61
N SER A 120 -8.11 4.76 -7.56
CA SER A 120 -6.93 4.16 -6.93
C SER A 120 -6.80 2.68 -7.31
N ASP A 121 -5.57 2.19 -7.36
CA ASP A 121 -5.25 0.76 -7.51
C ASP A 121 -5.52 -0.02 -6.21
N PHE A 122 -5.91 0.67 -5.15
CA PHE A 122 -6.16 0.10 -3.84
C PHE A 122 -7.62 0.27 -3.42
N VAL A 123 -8.10 -0.68 -2.62
CA VAL A 123 -9.30 -0.55 -1.79
C VAL A 123 -8.89 -0.88 -0.37
N VAL A 124 -9.11 0.03 0.55
CA VAL A 124 -8.78 -0.14 1.98
C VAL A 124 -10.07 -0.28 2.76
N VAL A 125 -10.15 -1.29 3.63
CA VAL A 125 -11.34 -1.61 4.42
C VAL A 125 -10.97 -1.78 5.88
N ALA A 126 -11.69 -1.13 6.78
CA ALA A 126 -11.64 -1.38 8.21
C ALA A 126 -13.05 -1.43 8.78
N LYS A 127 -13.33 -2.38 9.68
CA LYS A 127 -14.65 -2.55 10.29
C LYS A 127 -15.78 -2.54 9.24
N ASP A 128 -15.61 -3.28 8.15
CA ASP A 128 -16.54 -3.41 7.02
C ASP A 128 -16.86 -2.10 6.25
N LYS A 129 -16.06 -1.06 6.48
CA LYS A 129 -16.19 0.21 5.77
C LYS A 129 -15.00 0.46 4.85
N LYS A 130 -15.28 0.88 3.62
CA LYS A 130 -14.26 1.40 2.72
C LYS A 130 -13.73 2.72 3.23
N LEU A 131 -12.40 2.85 3.29
CA LEU A 131 -11.71 4.05 3.73
C LEU A 131 -11.17 4.83 2.54
N GLY A 132 -11.26 6.16 2.64
CA GLY A 132 -10.55 7.05 1.73
C GLY A 132 -9.04 6.88 1.89
N HIS A 133 -8.30 6.98 0.78
CA HIS A 133 -6.85 6.82 0.81
C HIS A 133 -6.17 7.49 -0.38
N ALA A 134 -4.86 7.72 -0.24
CA ALA A 134 -3.99 8.22 -1.30
C ALA A 134 -2.71 7.38 -1.35
N ALA A 135 -2.23 7.06 -2.55
CA ALA A 135 -1.03 6.25 -2.75
C ALA A 135 0.10 7.09 -3.37
N ILE A 136 1.28 7.02 -2.77
CA ILE A 136 2.48 7.73 -3.22
C ILE A 136 3.62 6.72 -3.39
N GLY A 137 4.28 6.77 -4.54
CA GLY A 137 5.46 5.95 -4.83
C GLY A 137 6.76 6.60 -4.34
N TYR A 138 7.61 5.81 -3.71
CA TYR A 138 8.91 6.23 -3.19
C TYR A 138 10.02 5.37 -3.78
N LYS A 139 11.15 5.99 -4.11
CA LYS A 139 12.35 5.27 -4.56
C LYS A 139 12.96 4.49 -3.39
N MET A 140 13.35 3.25 -3.67
CA MET A 140 14.19 2.47 -2.77
C MET A 140 15.65 2.74 -3.14
N THR A 141 16.44 3.15 -2.17
CA THR A 141 17.89 3.37 -2.31
C THR A 141 18.65 2.46 -1.34
N SER A 142 19.96 2.39 -1.47
CA SER A 142 20.80 1.67 -0.51
C SER A 142 20.75 2.28 0.90
N ALA A 143 20.37 3.55 1.01
CA ALA A 143 20.21 4.28 2.27
C ALA A 143 18.77 4.22 2.83
N GLY A 144 17.83 3.53 2.15
CA GLY A 144 16.44 3.39 2.58
C GLY A 144 15.44 3.94 1.56
N ILE A 145 14.26 4.35 2.06
CA ILE A 145 13.22 4.97 1.23
C ILE A 145 13.65 6.40 0.91
N GLY A 146 13.95 6.66 -0.36
CA GLY A 146 14.35 7.98 -0.87
C GLY A 146 13.16 8.84 -1.31
N GLY A 147 13.42 9.81 -2.18
CA GLY A 147 12.43 10.74 -2.68
C GLY A 147 11.31 10.08 -3.49
N ILE A 148 10.29 10.86 -3.81
CA ILE A 148 9.11 10.44 -4.57
C ILE A 148 9.48 10.05 -6.00
N LEU A 149 8.87 8.98 -6.51
CA LEU A 149 9.09 8.47 -7.86
C LEU A 149 8.44 9.35 -8.93
N GLY A 150 9.26 10.07 -9.69
CA GLY A 150 8.94 10.60 -11.03
C GLY A 150 7.71 11.51 -11.19
N ALA A 151 7.33 11.72 -12.44
CA ALA A 151 6.16 12.50 -12.84
C ALA A 151 4.88 11.66 -12.73
N GLY A 152 4.22 11.75 -11.63
CA GLY A 152 3.03 10.99 -11.26
C GLY A 152 3.22 10.40 -9.87
N ILE A 153 2.15 10.29 -9.13
CA ILE A 153 2.24 9.96 -7.70
C ILE A 153 2.84 8.58 -7.47
N LEU A 154 2.64 7.64 -8.37
CA LEU A 154 3.23 6.30 -8.28
C LEU A 154 4.44 6.09 -9.19
N GLY A 155 4.52 6.82 -10.31
CA GLY A 155 5.68 6.81 -11.20
C GLY A 155 5.96 5.49 -11.93
N LYS A 156 7.17 5.39 -12.48
CA LYS A 156 7.69 4.19 -13.13
C LYS A 156 8.70 3.47 -12.25
N LEU A 157 8.66 2.14 -12.30
CA LEU A 157 9.65 1.28 -11.69
C LEU A 157 10.48 0.61 -12.79
N GLU A 158 11.75 0.96 -12.88
CA GLU A 158 12.67 0.45 -13.88
C GLU A 158 12.96 -1.05 -13.69
N PRO A 159 13.44 -1.75 -14.74
CA PRO A 159 13.84 -3.15 -14.65
C PRO A 159 14.84 -3.40 -13.52
N GLN A 160 14.66 -4.50 -12.82
CA GLN A 160 15.56 -4.92 -11.73
C GLN A 160 15.74 -3.87 -10.61
N LYS A 161 14.74 -2.99 -10.42
CA LYS A 161 14.71 -2.00 -9.35
C LYS A 161 13.59 -2.29 -8.37
N SER A 162 13.79 -1.81 -7.14
CA SER A 162 12.78 -1.89 -6.07
C SER A 162 12.25 -0.51 -5.72
N SER A 163 11.01 -0.47 -5.28
CA SER A 163 10.28 0.72 -4.88
C SER A 163 9.41 0.44 -3.66
N CYS A 164 8.90 1.49 -3.05
CA CYS A 164 7.90 1.41 -2.00
C CYS A 164 6.69 2.25 -2.40
N ILE A 165 5.49 1.71 -2.22
CA ILE A 165 4.24 2.48 -2.25
C ILE A 165 3.78 2.69 -0.81
N LYS A 166 3.49 3.94 -0.44
CA LYS A 166 2.81 4.27 0.82
C LYS A 166 1.37 4.64 0.51
N VAL A 167 0.45 3.91 1.11
CA VAL A 167 -0.99 4.15 1.03
C VAL A 167 -1.42 4.84 2.31
N PHE A 168 -1.61 6.15 2.23
CA PHE A 168 -2.07 6.99 3.34
C PHE A 168 -3.57 6.85 3.49
N THR A 169 -4.03 6.54 4.69
CA THR A 169 -5.45 6.41 5.03
C THR A 169 -5.68 6.76 6.49
N ARG A 170 -6.90 7.20 6.81
CA ARG A 170 -7.33 7.38 8.20
C ARG A 170 -8.11 6.15 8.65
N VAL A 171 -7.70 5.63 9.78
CA VAL A 171 -8.35 4.47 10.41
C VAL A 171 -8.95 4.91 11.75
N PRO A 172 -10.06 4.29 12.19
CA PRO A 172 -10.57 4.52 13.55
C PRO A 172 -9.46 4.31 14.59
N SER A 173 -9.41 5.11 15.63
CA SER A 173 -8.33 5.01 16.65
C SER A 173 -8.27 3.64 17.34
N ASP A 174 -9.38 2.90 17.35
CA ASP A 174 -9.52 1.57 17.92
C ASP A 174 -9.44 0.43 16.88
N TRP A 175 -8.88 0.69 15.68
CA TRP A 175 -8.73 -0.35 14.69
C TRP A 175 -7.78 -1.47 15.17
N GLU A 176 -8.08 -2.69 14.80
CA GLU A 176 -7.23 -3.86 15.08
C GLU A 176 -6.65 -4.46 13.81
N GLN A 177 -7.48 -4.49 12.76
CA GLN A 177 -7.13 -5.09 11.49
C GLN A 177 -7.72 -4.30 10.32
N ILE A 178 -7.00 -4.22 9.23
CA ILE A 178 -7.48 -3.67 7.95
C ILE A 178 -7.22 -4.64 6.81
N GLY A 179 -8.17 -4.70 5.89
CA GLY A 179 -8.05 -5.39 4.62
C GLY A 179 -7.60 -4.41 3.55
N ILE A 180 -6.69 -4.83 2.68
CA ILE A 180 -6.25 -4.04 1.54
C ILE A 180 -6.33 -4.91 0.29
N GLN A 181 -7.13 -4.46 -0.68
CA GLN A 181 -7.16 -5.06 -2.00
C GLN A 181 -6.29 -4.21 -2.92
N TYR A 182 -5.38 -4.84 -3.63
CA TYR A 182 -4.49 -4.20 -4.58
C TYR A 182 -4.69 -4.80 -5.97
N THR A 183 -5.09 -3.94 -6.90
CA THR A 183 -5.21 -4.26 -8.32
C THR A 183 -4.24 -3.38 -9.09
N PRO A 184 -3.01 -3.85 -9.36
CA PRO A 184 -1.96 -2.99 -9.92
C PRO A 184 -2.30 -2.51 -11.32
N TYR A 185 -1.98 -1.27 -11.62
CA TYR A 185 -2.17 -0.67 -12.95
C TYR A 185 -1.48 -1.47 -14.07
N PHE A 186 -0.32 -2.05 -13.77
CA PHE A 186 0.44 -2.88 -14.72
C PHE A 186 -0.14 -4.30 -14.90
N ALA A 187 -1.12 -4.69 -14.09
CA ALA A 187 -1.82 -5.97 -14.16
C ALA A 187 -3.30 -5.81 -13.72
N PRO A 188 -4.13 -5.11 -14.50
CA PRO A 188 -5.46 -4.67 -14.06
C PRO A 188 -6.47 -5.81 -13.87
N ASN A 189 -6.14 -7.02 -14.33
CA ASN A 189 -6.97 -8.22 -14.14
C ASN A 189 -6.48 -9.09 -12.98
N GLU A 190 -5.45 -8.66 -12.27
CA GLU A 190 -4.85 -9.43 -11.18
C GLU A 190 -5.01 -8.68 -9.84
N THR A 191 -6.01 -9.07 -9.08
CA THR A 191 -6.24 -8.53 -7.75
C THR A 191 -5.62 -9.44 -6.68
N ARG A 192 -5.00 -8.84 -5.68
CA ARG A 192 -4.49 -9.52 -4.49
C ARG A 192 -5.02 -8.87 -3.23
N ASN A 193 -5.36 -9.72 -2.26
CA ASN A 193 -5.89 -9.30 -0.97
C ASN A 193 -4.81 -9.42 0.09
N PHE A 194 -4.66 -8.38 0.90
CA PHE A 194 -3.70 -8.33 2.00
C PHE A 194 -4.41 -8.01 3.30
N VAL A 195 -3.84 -8.48 4.41
CA VAL A 195 -4.31 -8.16 5.75
C VAL A 195 -3.18 -7.55 6.57
N LEU A 196 -3.49 -6.46 7.25
CA LEU A 196 -2.59 -5.73 8.13
C LEU A 196 -3.19 -5.68 9.53
N ASN A 197 -2.45 -6.12 10.53
CA ASN A 197 -2.82 -6.02 11.93
C ASN A 197 -2.15 -4.80 12.58
N ARG A 198 -2.77 -4.25 13.61
CA ARG A 198 -2.23 -3.12 14.38
C ARG A 198 -0.85 -3.40 14.97
N THR A 199 -0.52 -4.66 15.22
CA THR A 199 0.80 -5.08 15.69
C THR A 199 1.91 -4.98 14.64
N ASN A 200 1.57 -4.79 13.36
CA ASN A 200 2.51 -4.74 12.25
C ASN A 200 3.08 -3.33 11.98
N LYS A 201 3.19 -2.51 13.02
CA LYS A 201 3.82 -1.20 12.91
C LYS A 201 5.31 -1.35 12.62
N ILE A 202 5.80 -0.55 11.68
CA ILE A 202 7.22 -0.42 11.35
C ILE A 202 7.71 0.99 11.74
N GLU A 203 8.99 1.08 12.06
CA GLU A 203 9.64 2.34 12.41
C GLU A 203 9.91 3.23 11.19
#